data_bd51edae7f306bf46f600a5ddee8f736
#
_entry.id   bd51edae7f306bf46f600a5ddee8f736
#
_cell.length_a   1.000
_cell.length_b   1.000
_cell.length_c   1.000
_cell.angle_alpha   90.00
_cell.angle_beta   90.00
_cell.angle_gamma   90.00
#
_symmetry.space_group_name_H-M   'P 1'
#
loop_
_entity.id
_entity.type
_entity.pdbx_description
1 polymer ?
#
loop_
_entity_poly.entity_id
_entity_poly.type
_entity_poly.pdbx_seq_one_letter_code
_entity_poly.pdbx_strand_id
1 'polypeptide(L)'
;MTDSDNHLSFRTQLLHRSQDESARKGPRTTERIRWAACELLEVTSLDALTIVDICRKSEIAQGTLYQYFESRNALLANILQDFVAFLRERMYASIGDASNDEPSVVASMRTYCLIFTANRGLMKCLLNHFDTFAQARSILNAFNTEWLGLVVRQMARQRGSGGPSEGELQRRAYALGGMVDQYLSAIFLYEDAGVVAAAGSLDDVVSTLTFIWTSAFADIAPAAESTSAAG
;
A
#
# COMPACT_ATOMS: atom_id res chain seq x y z
N MET A 1 -14.13 -4.95 12.77
CA MET A 1 -13.07 -5.63 11.99
C MET A 1 -13.57 -7.04 11.75
N THR A 2 -14.02 -7.30 10.54
CA THR A 2 -14.54 -8.63 10.18
C THR A 2 -13.35 -9.56 9.87
N ASP A 3 -13.55 -10.88 9.94
CA ASP A 3 -12.53 -11.91 9.66
C ASP A 3 -11.91 -11.74 8.26
N SER A 4 -12.64 -11.12 7.33
CA SER A 4 -12.19 -10.76 5.98
C SER A 4 -11.10 -9.66 5.94
N ASP A 5 -10.98 -8.82 6.97
CA ASP A 5 -9.98 -7.74 7.00
C ASP A 5 -8.61 -8.22 7.51
N ASN A 6 -8.59 -9.39 8.13
CA ASN A 6 -7.41 -9.93 8.81
C ASN A 6 -6.30 -10.34 7.82
N HIS A 7 -6.67 -10.75 6.59
CA HIS A 7 -5.70 -11.13 5.55
C HIS A 7 -4.99 -9.93 4.89
N LEU A 8 -5.51 -8.69 5.07
CA LEU A 8 -4.92 -7.45 4.57
C LEU A 8 -4.04 -6.75 5.62
N SER A 9 -3.94 -7.29 6.84
CA SER A 9 -3.02 -6.81 7.87
C SER A 9 -1.69 -7.55 7.78
N PHE A 10 -0.64 -6.86 7.37
CA PHE A 10 0.72 -7.40 7.34
C PHE A 10 1.21 -7.80 8.74
N ARG A 11 0.87 -6.99 9.74
CA ARG A 11 1.15 -7.25 11.15
C ARG A 11 0.55 -8.57 11.62
N THR A 12 -0.70 -8.85 11.27
CA THR A 12 -1.36 -10.12 11.61
C THR A 12 -0.67 -11.29 10.93
N GLN A 13 -0.22 -11.13 9.68
CA GLN A 13 0.52 -12.16 8.97
C GLN A 13 1.87 -12.46 9.67
N LEU A 14 2.60 -11.42 10.13
CA LEU A 14 3.85 -11.61 10.89
C LEU A 14 3.60 -12.35 12.21
N LEU A 15 2.51 -12.03 12.91
CA LEU A 15 2.12 -12.71 14.14
C LEU A 15 1.90 -14.20 13.89
N HIS A 16 1.10 -14.57 12.91
CA HIS A 16 0.84 -15.97 12.54
C HIS A 16 2.15 -16.71 12.20
N ARG A 17 3.03 -16.10 11.39
CA ARG A 17 4.35 -16.69 11.07
C ARG A 17 5.24 -16.86 12.30
N SER A 18 5.17 -15.95 13.25
CA SER A 18 5.94 -16.03 14.51
C SER A 18 5.48 -17.19 15.42
N GLN A 19 4.22 -17.60 15.28
CA GLN A 19 3.57 -18.65 16.06
C GLN A 19 3.58 -20.03 15.36
N ASP A 20 4.01 -20.09 14.11
CA ASP A 20 4.06 -21.33 13.34
C ASP A 20 5.06 -22.32 13.94
N GLU A 21 4.57 -23.33 14.66
CA GLU A 21 5.38 -24.33 15.32
C GLU A 21 6.13 -25.25 14.35
N SER A 22 5.70 -25.34 13.09
CA SER A 22 6.38 -26.10 12.05
C SER A 22 7.67 -25.42 11.58
N ALA A 23 7.77 -24.09 11.73
CA ALA A 23 8.94 -23.32 11.36
C ALA A 23 10.06 -23.42 12.41
N ARG A 24 11.32 -23.31 11.94
CA ARG A 24 12.50 -23.30 12.83
C ARG A 24 12.46 -22.09 13.77
N LYS A 25 13.11 -22.21 14.95
CA LYS A 25 13.16 -21.16 15.97
C LYS A 25 13.67 -19.81 15.42
N GLY A 26 14.74 -19.82 14.62
CA GLY A 26 15.34 -18.58 14.07
C GLY A 26 14.35 -17.74 13.25
N PRO A 27 13.74 -18.30 12.18
CA PRO A 27 12.69 -17.62 11.42
C PRO A 27 11.55 -17.10 12.30
N ARG A 28 11.03 -17.89 13.23
CA ARG A 28 9.96 -17.47 14.16
C ARG A 28 10.38 -16.27 15.01
N THR A 29 11.63 -16.26 15.50
CA THR A 29 12.17 -15.13 16.27
C THR A 29 12.26 -13.88 15.41
N THR A 30 12.70 -13.98 14.15
CA THR A 30 12.73 -12.89 13.18
C THR A 30 11.32 -12.29 12.99
N GLU A 31 10.32 -13.13 12.71
CA GLU A 31 8.94 -12.67 12.52
C GLU A 31 8.37 -12.02 13.80
N ARG A 32 8.72 -12.52 14.98
CA ARG A 32 8.28 -11.94 16.25
C ARG A 32 8.89 -10.54 16.50
N ILE A 33 10.18 -10.34 16.15
CA ILE A 33 10.83 -9.02 16.22
C ILE A 33 10.13 -8.03 15.27
N ARG A 34 9.88 -8.46 14.04
CA ARG A 34 9.21 -7.66 13.01
C ARG A 34 7.79 -7.31 13.40
N TRP A 35 7.02 -8.29 13.87
CA TRP A 35 5.67 -8.06 14.42
C TRP A 35 5.67 -7.03 15.54
N ALA A 36 6.59 -7.16 16.52
CA ALA A 36 6.69 -6.24 17.64
C ALA A 36 6.97 -4.79 17.19
N ALA A 37 7.84 -4.61 16.20
CA ALA A 37 8.10 -3.29 15.62
C ALA A 37 6.85 -2.72 14.92
N CYS A 38 6.12 -3.53 14.14
CA CYS A 38 4.88 -3.12 13.49
C CYS A 38 3.81 -2.73 14.50
N GLU A 39 3.62 -3.52 15.58
CA GLU A 39 2.68 -3.21 16.66
C GLU A 39 2.98 -1.86 17.32
N LEU A 40 4.25 -1.58 17.58
CA LEU A 40 4.65 -0.32 18.18
C LEU A 40 4.43 0.87 17.23
N LEU A 41 4.68 0.70 15.93
CA LEU A 41 4.48 1.74 14.93
C LEU A 41 3.01 2.18 14.76
N GLU A 42 2.04 1.35 15.15
CA GLU A 42 0.63 1.75 15.14
C GLU A 42 0.32 2.83 16.19
N VAL A 43 1.10 2.91 17.27
CA VAL A 43 0.82 3.78 18.42
C VAL A 43 1.96 4.76 18.74
N THR A 44 3.13 4.61 18.09
CA THR A 44 4.28 5.51 18.29
C THR A 44 4.79 6.08 16.97
N SER A 45 5.49 7.20 17.02
CA SER A 45 6.19 7.72 15.85
C SER A 45 7.45 6.90 15.56
N LEU A 46 7.91 6.96 14.30
CA LEU A 46 9.17 6.32 13.90
C LEU A 46 10.35 6.79 14.76
N ASP A 47 10.39 8.08 15.08
CA ASP A 47 11.50 8.68 15.86
C ASP A 47 11.48 8.21 17.33
N ALA A 48 10.30 7.96 17.88
CA ALA A 48 10.14 7.45 19.24
C ALA A 48 10.35 5.94 19.38
N LEU A 49 10.35 5.19 18.28
CA LEU A 49 10.53 3.74 18.31
C LEU A 49 11.99 3.39 18.70
N THR A 50 12.17 2.64 19.79
CA THR A 50 13.49 2.23 20.25
C THR A 50 13.71 0.72 20.16
N ILE A 51 14.98 0.29 20.04
CA ILE A 51 15.36 -1.15 20.13
C ILE A 51 14.91 -1.74 21.47
N VAL A 52 14.97 -0.97 22.56
CA VAL A 52 14.55 -1.43 23.90
C VAL A 52 13.07 -1.78 23.91
N ASP A 53 12.21 -0.94 23.31
CA ASP A 53 10.77 -1.19 23.25
C ASP A 53 10.44 -2.39 22.36
N ILE A 54 11.13 -2.53 21.22
CA ILE A 54 10.99 -3.69 20.35
C ILE A 54 11.38 -4.98 21.09
N CYS A 55 12.50 -4.98 21.80
CA CYS A 55 12.95 -6.13 22.60
C CYS A 55 11.95 -6.48 23.71
N ARG A 56 11.42 -5.47 24.40
CA ARG A 56 10.38 -5.67 25.43
C ARG A 56 9.12 -6.29 24.85
N LYS A 57 8.63 -5.74 23.72
CA LYS A 57 7.41 -6.22 23.05
C LYS A 57 7.57 -7.62 22.46
N SER A 58 8.76 -7.95 21.93
CA SER A 58 9.07 -9.26 21.36
C SER A 58 9.58 -10.28 22.37
N GLU A 59 9.73 -9.90 23.65
CA GLU A 59 10.21 -10.76 24.74
C GLU A 59 11.58 -11.38 24.46
N ILE A 60 12.54 -10.58 23.95
CA ILE A 60 13.91 -11.02 23.68
C ILE A 60 14.93 -10.05 24.28
N ALA A 61 16.14 -10.55 24.52
CA ALA A 61 17.27 -9.70 24.91
C ALA A 61 17.79 -8.87 23.72
N GLN A 62 18.34 -7.68 23.98
CA GLN A 62 18.95 -6.83 22.93
C GLN A 62 20.05 -7.57 22.15
N GLY A 63 20.91 -8.33 22.84
CA GLY A 63 21.93 -9.14 22.18
C GLY A 63 21.35 -10.14 21.18
N THR A 64 20.16 -10.69 21.47
CA THR A 64 19.45 -11.57 20.53
C THR A 64 18.94 -10.78 19.30
N LEU A 65 18.38 -9.58 19.48
CA LEU A 65 17.94 -8.75 18.36
C LEU A 65 19.10 -8.47 17.40
N TYR A 66 20.26 -8.08 17.94
CA TYR A 66 21.44 -7.76 17.12
C TYR A 66 22.04 -8.98 16.38
N GLN A 67 21.69 -10.20 16.74
CA GLN A 67 22.02 -11.39 15.93
C GLN A 67 21.21 -11.47 14.63
N TYR A 68 20.03 -10.81 14.57
CA TYR A 68 19.14 -10.81 13.40
C TYR A 68 19.20 -9.51 12.59
N PHE A 69 19.38 -8.37 13.25
CA PHE A 69 19.36 -7.06 12.62
C PHE A 69 20.47 -6.18 13.18
N GLU A 70 21.34 -5.68 12.32
CA GLU A 70 22.50 -4.83 12.68
C GLU A 70 22.10 -3.51 13.36
N SER A 71 20.92 -2.99 13.02
CA SER A 71 20.42 -1.73 13.54
C SER A 71 18.89 -1.65 13.45
N ARG A 72 18.30 -0.66 14.14
CA ARG A 72 16.89 -0.31 13.99
C ARG A 72 16.52 -0.02 12.53
N ASN A 73 17.35 0.73 11.83
CA ASN A 73 17.08 1.09 10.44
C ASN A 73 17.17 -0.13 9.50
N ALA A 74 18.08 -1.07 9.75
CA ALA A 74 18.13 -2.33 9.00
C ALA A 74 16.87 -3.17 9.22
N LEU A 75 16.38 -3.26 10.46
CA LEU A 75 15.10 -3.91 10.77
C LEU A 75 13.93 -3.23 10.04
N LEU A 76 13.84 -1.91 10.11
CA LEU A 76 12.76 -1.15 9.47
C LEU A 76 12.80 -1.26 7.94
N ALA A 77 13.99 -1.19 7.33
CA ALA A 77 14.14 -1.39 5.89
C ALA A 77 13.67 -2.79 5.46
N ASN A 78 14.05 -3.82 6.22
CA ASN A 78 13.59 -5.18 5.97
C ASN A 78 12.06 -5.31 6.08
N ILE A 79 11.45 -4.72 7.11
CA ILE A 79 9.99 -4.71 7.28
C ILE A 79 9.31 -4.01 6.10
N LEU A 80 9.77 -2.80 5.71
CA LEU A 80 9.15 -2.04 4.63
C LEU A 80 9.31 -2.70 3.27
N GLN A 81 10.43 -3.35 2.98
CA GLN A 81 10.61 -4.12 1.75
C GLN A 81 9.59 -5.25 1.64
N ASP A 82 9.40 -6.02 2.71
CA ASP A 82 8.45 -7.11 2.73
C ASP A 82 6.99 -6.61 2.76
N PHE A 83 6.74 -5.48 3.43
CA PHE A 83 5.42 -4.85 3.41
C PHE A 83 5.03 -4.39 2.00
N VAL A 84 5.94 -3.78 1.27
CA VAL A 84 5.69 -3.37 -0.12
C VAL A 84 5.50 -4.59 -1.04
N ALA A 85 6.23 -5.67 -0.81
CA ALA A 85 6.00 -6.93 -1.53
C ALA A 85 4.61 -7.51 -1.22
N PHE A 86 4.19 -7.50 0.05
CA PHE A 86 2.85 -7.88 0.49
C PHE A 86 1.76 -7.00 -0.16
N LEU A 87 1.91 -5.68 -0.13
CA LEU A 87 1.01 -4.73 -0.75
C LEU A 87 0.83 -5.04 -2.25
N ARG A 88 1.94 -5.19 -2.95
CA ARG A 88 1.96 -5.55 -4.37
C ARG A 88 1.21 -6.85 -4.65
N GLU A 89 1.52 -7.91 -3.90
CA GLU A 89 0.86 -9.23 -4.06
C GLU A 89 -0.66 -9.11 -3.93
N ARG A 90 -1.14 -8.39 -2.91
CA ARG A 90 -2.57 -8.21 -2.67
C ARG A 90 -3.26 -7.38 -3.76
N MET A 91 -2.60 -6.33 -4.24
CA MET A 91 -3.12 -5.52 -5.35
C MET A 91 -3.17 -6.32 -6.67
N TYR A 92 -2.16 -7.15 -6.96
CA TYR A 92 -2.21 -8.03 -8.14
C TYR A 92 -3.32 -9.09 -8.02
N ALA A 93 -3.47 -9.71 -6.85
CA ALA A 93 -4.53 -10.69 -6.62
C ALA A 93 -5.92 -10.06 -6.83
N SER A 94 -6.15 -8.85 -6.33
CA SER A 94 -7.44 -8.16 -6.49
C SER A 94 -7.83 -7.88 -7.94
N ILE A 95 -6.84 -7.70 -8.83
CA ILE A 95 -7.09 -7.53 -10.26
C ILE A 95 -7.47 -8.88 -10.91
N GLY A 96 -6.80 -9.98 -10.48
CA GLY A 96 -7.06 -11.32 -11.01
C GLY A 96 -8.38 -11.91 -10.50
N ASP A 97 -8.77 -11.58 -9.28
CA ASP A 97 -9.99 -12.05 -8.63
C ASP A 97 -11.21 -11.15 -8.93
N ALA A 98 -10.99 -10.01 -9.62
CA ALA A 98 -12.10 -9.12 -9.99
C ALA A 98 -13.15 -9.92 -10.78
N SER A 99 -14.35 -10.02 -10.19
CA SER A 99 -15.50 -10.62 -10.85
C SER A 99 -15.88 -9.82 -12.09
N ASN A 100 -16.59 -10.41 -13.03
CA ASN A 100 -17.11 -9.68 -14.19
C ASN A 100 -18.00 -8.49 -13.79
N ASP A 101 -18.43 -8.43 -12.53
CA ASP A 101 -19.30 -7.39 -11.97
C ASP A 101 -18.54 -6.21 -11.35
N GLU A 102 -17.25 -6.36 -10.98
CA GLU A 102 -16.45 -5.26 -10.41
C GLU A 102 -15.24 -4.97 -11.30
N PRO A 103 -15.12 -3.73 -11.86
CA PRO A 103 -13.95 -3.35 -12.65
C PRO A 103 -12.65 -3.46 -11.85
N SER A 104 -11.57 -3.93 -12.47
CA SER A 104 -10.26 -4.13 -11.81
C SER A 104 -9.69 -2.87 -11.15
N VAL A 105 -10.04 -1.68 -11.65
CA VAL A 105 -9.65 -0.40 -11.03
C VAL A 105 -10.34 -0.19 -9.68
N VAL A 106 -11.62 -0.58 -9.55
CA VAL A 106 -12.38 -0.49 -8.30
C VAL A 106 -11.80 -1.49 -7.29
N ALA A 107 -11.61 -2.74 -7.70
CA ALA A 107 -11.07 -3.80 -6.86
C ALA A 107 -9.67 -3.44 -6.33
N SER A 108 -8.77 -2.94 -7.18
CA SER A 108 -7.43 -2.52 -6.77
C SER A 108 -7.45 -1.29 -5.87
N MET A 109 -8.30 -0.30 -6.14
CA MET A 109 -8.46 0.89 -5.29
C MET A 109 -9.00 0.52 -3.91
N ARG A 110 -10.03 -0.32 -3.85
CA ARG A 110 -10.58 -0.85 -2.59
C ARG A 110 -9.52 -1.59 -1.79
N THR A 111 -8.78 -2.49 -2.44
CA THR A 111 -7.71 -3.25 -1.79
C THR A 111 -6.63 -2.33 -1.24
N TYR A 112 -6.21 -1.31 -1.99
CA TYR A 112 -5.23 -0.33 -1.51
C TYR A 112 -5.75 0.43 -0.28
N CYS A 113 -6.98 0.93 -0.31
CA CYS A 113 -7.60 1.63 0.82
C CYS A 113 -7.69 0.73 2.07
N LEU A 114 -8.07 -0.53 1.90
CA LEU A 114 -8.15 -1.50 3.01
C LEU A 114 -6.76 -1.81 3.61
N ILE A 115 -5.74 -2.02 2.76
CA ILE A 115 -4.36 -2.24 3.24
C ILE A 115 -3.84 -0.99 3.94
N PHE A 116 -4.13 0.19 3.42
CA PHE A 116 -3.74 1.46 4.03
C PHE A 116 -4.30 1.57 5.45
N THR A 117 -5.59 1.32 5.64
CA THR A 117 -6.25 1.40 6.94
C THR A 117 -5.80 0.31 7.91
N ALA A 118 -5.53 -0.90 7.42
CA ALA A 118 -5.09 -2.02 8.25
C ALA A 118 -3.61 -1.93 8.72
N ASN A 119 -2.80 -1.06 8.09
CA ASN A 119 -1.35 -0.95 8.32
C ASN A 119 -0.89 0.52 8.42
N ARG A 120 -1.64 1.36 9.15
CA ARG A 120 -1.40 2.83 9.23
C ARG A 120 0.01 3.18 9.68
N GLY A 121 0.55 2.46 10.66
CA GLY A 121 1.90 2.69 11.16
C GLY A 121 2.98 2.47 10.08
N LEU A 122 2.86 1.42 9.27
CA LEU A 122 3.77 1.16 8.16
C LEU A 122 3.58 2.14 7.00
N MET A 123 2.33 2.48 6.65
CA MET A 123 2.05 3.50 5.64
C MET A 123 2.63 4.85 6.04
N LYS A 124 2.50 5.24 7.31
CA LYS A 124 3.12 6.46 7.84
C LYS A 124 4.65 6.44 7.69
N CYS A 125 5.30 5.31 8.01
CA CYS A 125 6.74 5.16 7.81
C CYS A 125 7.14 5.26 6.34
N LEU A 126 6.36 4.67 5.45
CA LEU A 126 6.63 4.63 4.01
C LEU A 126 6.46 6.00 3.34
N LEU A 127 5.44 6.78 3.76
CA LEU A 127 5.05 8.02 3.08
C LEU A 127 5.66 9.29 3.69
N ASN A 128 5.98 9.30 5.00
CA ASN A 128 6.23 10.56 5.73
C ASN A 128 7.65 10.73 6.31
N HIS A 129 8.53 9.72 6.21
CA HIS A 129 9.84 9.75 6.87
C HIS A 129 11.03 9.82 5.92
N PHE A 130 10.89 10.50 4.79
CA PHE A 130 11.93 10.55 3.76
C PHE A 130 13.23 11.23 4.22
N ASP A 131 13.15 12.20 5.13
CA ASP A 131 14.32 12.94 5.61
C ASP A 131 15.07 12.18 6.71
N THR A 132 14.36 11.43 7.53
CA THR A 132 14.93 10.67 8.65
C THR A 132 15.23 9.21 8.30
N PHE A 133 14.60 8.68 7.24
CA PHE A 133 14.75 7.29 6.80
C PHE A 133 14.77 7.19 5.27
N ALA A 134 15.89 7.51 4.65
CA ALA A 134 16.07 7.55 3.19
C ALA A 134 15.73 6.23 2.48
N GLN A 135 15.88 5.08 3.15
CA GLN A 135 15.50 3.78 2.60
C GLN A 135 14.00 3.69 2.30
N ALA A 136 13.12 4.30 3.11
CA ALA A 136 11.68 4.32 2.86
C ALA A 136 11.37 4.96 1.51
N ARG A 137 12.03 6.08 1.19
CA ARG A 137 11.88 6.76 -0.10
C ARG A 137 12.26 5.86 -1.28
N SER A 138 13.41 5.18 -1.19
CA SER A 138 13.85 4.24 -2.24
C SER A 138 12.86 3.10 -2.44
N ILE A 139 12.35 2.53 -1.36
CA ILE A 139 11.39 1.42 -1.38
C ILE A 139 10.07 1.88 -2.02
N LEU A 140 9.54 3.03 -1.62
CA LEU A 140 8.32 3.59 -2.20
C LEU A 140 8.50 3.93 -3.69
N ASN A 141 9.61 4.56 -4.05
CA ASN A 141 9.89 4.91 -5.45
C ASN A 141 9.98 3.66 -6.35
N ALA A 142 10.61 2.59 -5.88
CA ALA A 142 10.67 1.32 -6.61
C ALA A 142 9.27 0.73 -6.81
N PHE A 143 8.44 0.70 -5.77
CA PHE A 143 7.05 0.25 -5.84
C PHE A 143 6.23 1.10 -6.82
N ASN A 144 6.28 2.43 -6.71
CA ASN A 144 5.53 3.33 -7.58
C ASN A 144 5.96 3.17 -9.06
N THR A 145 7.26 3.03 -9.32
CA THR A 145 7.77 2.82 -10.68
C THR A 145 7.21 1.53 -11.28
N GLU A 146 7.18 0.46 -10.51
CA GLU A 146 6.67 -0.84 -10.96
C GLU A 146 5.15 -0.79 -11.17
N TRP A 147 4.40 -0.35 -10.14
CA TRP A 147 2.94 -0.35 -10.16
C TRP A 147 2.36 0.64 -11.19
N LEU A 148 2.79 1.89 -11.16
CA LEU A 148 2.32 2.90 -12.10
C LEU A 148 2.78 2.59 -13.53
N GLY A 149 3.96 1.99 -13.69
CA GLY A 149 4.41 1.49 -14.98
C GLY A 149 3.51 0.38 -15.53
N LEU A 150 2.94 -0.50 -14.68
CA LEU A 150 1.94 -1.47 -15.10
C LEU A 150 0.66 -0.78 -15.59
N VAL A 151 0.15 0.18 -14.81
CA VAL A 151 -1.03 0.98 -15.17
C VAL A 151 -0.83 1.67 -16.53
N VAL A 152 0.30 2.36 -16.72
CA VAL A 152 0.63 3.04 -17.97
C VAL A 152 0.66 2.08 -19.15
N ARG A 153 1.30 0.93 -19.01
CA ARG A 153 1.32 -0.10 -20.06
C ARG A 153 -0.06 -0.61 -20.41
N GLN A 154 -0.92 -0.80 -19.42
CA GLN A 154 -2.31 -1.23 -19.64
C GLN A 154 -3.09 -0.16 -20.41
N MET A 155 -2.99 1.11 -19.99
CA MET A 155 -3.64 2.24 -20.66
C MET A 155 -3.10 2.43 -22.08
N ALA A 156 -1.79 2.31 -22.28
CA ALA A 156 -1.16 2.42 -23.61
C ALA A 156 -1.64 1.35 -24.60
N ARG A 157 -2.01 0.15 -24.12
CA ARG A 157 -2.59 -0.92 -24.95
C ARG A 157 -4.03 -0.64 -25.36
N GLN A 158 -4.78 0.09 -24.54
CA GLN A 158 -6.19 0.39 -24.77
C GLN A 158 -6.41 1.65 -25.61
N ARG A 159 -5.41 2.53 -25.71
CA ARG A 159 -5.53 3.78 -26.46
C ARG A 159 -5.63 3.56 -27.96
N GLY A 160 -6.59 4.27 -28.59
CA GLY A 160 -6.69 4.37 -30.05
C GLY A 160 -5.60 5.25 -30.68
N SER A 161 -5.57 5.27 -32.03
CA SER A 161 -4.72 6.23 -32.78
C SER A 161 -5.19 7.66 -32.49
N GLY A 162 -4.34 8.45 -31.82
CA GLY A 162 -4.68 9.84 -31.41
C GLY A 162 -4.91 10.02 -29.93
N GLY A 163 -4.85 8.97 -29.14
CA GLY A 163 -4.89 9.07 -27.65
C GLY A 163 -3.61 9.68 -27.07
N PRO A 164 -3.60 9.94 -25.75
CA PRO A 164 -2.49 10.60 -25.05
C PRO A 164 -1.17 9.83 -25.22
N SER A 165 -0.05 10.57 -25.30
CA SER A 165 1.28 9.94 -25.37
C SER A 165 1.60 9.12 -24.10
N GLU A 166 2.55 8.17 -24.19
CA GLU A 166 2.97 7.40 -23.03
C GLU A 166 3.52 8.29 -21.91
N GLY A 167 4.26 9.35 -22.25
CA GLY A 167 4.74 10.35 -21.28
C GLY A 167 3.60 11.10 -20.59
N GLU A 168 2.49 11.35 -21.31
CA GLU A 168 1.29 11.96 -20.74
C GLU A 168 0.58 10.98 -19.79
N LEU A 169 0.42 9.72 -20.17
CA LEU A 169 -0.13 8.68 -19.33
C LEU A 169 0.68 8.52 -18.04
N GLN A 170 2.02 8.56 -18.17
CA GLN A 170 2.91 8.46 -17.02
C GLN A 170 2.74 9.65 -16.05
N ARG A 171 2.69 10.90 -16.57
CA ARG A 171 2.43 12.08 -15.73
C ARG A 171 1.11 11.98 -14.99
N ARG A 172 0.02 11.57 -15.67
CA ARG A 172 -1.30 11.37 -15.04
C ARG A 172 -1.25 10.30 -13.96
N ALA A 173 -0.63 9.15 -14.23
CA ALA A 173 -0.52 8.05 -13.27
C ALA A 173 0.22 8.49 -12.00
N TYR A 174 1.37 9.17 -12.12
CA TYR A 174 2.12 9.68 -10.96
C TYR A 174 1.34 10.76 -10.18
N ALA A 175 0.67 11.68 -10.88
CA ALA A 175 -0.13 12.72 -10.22
C ALA A 175 -1.29 12.11 -9.42
N LEU A 176 -2.00 11.15 -10.01
CA LEU A 176 -3.10 10.45 -9.36
C LEU A 176 -2.63 9.58 -8.21
N GLY A 177 -1.52 8.86 -8.35
CA GLY A 177 -0.94 8.08 -7.26
C GLY A 177 -0.60 8.96 -6.05
N GLY A 178 0.08 10.08 -6.27
CA GLY A 178 0.38 11.05 -5.21
C GLY A 178 -0.87 11.65 -4.57
N MET A 179 -1.91 11.93 -5.36
CA MET A 179 -3.22 12.38 -4.84
C MET A 179 -3.87 11.33 -3.94
N VAL A 180 -3.89 10.06 -4.35
CA VAL A 180 -4.44 8.95 -3.55
C VAL A 180 -3.70 8.85 -2.22
N ASP A 181 -2.36 8.81 -2.23
CA ASP A 181 -1.54 8.72 -1.02
C ASP A 181 -1.80 9.89 -0.07
N GLN A 182 -1.86 11.12 -0.61
CA GLN A 182 -2.09 12.31 0.20
C GLN A 182 -3.51 12.35 0.78
N TYR A 183 -4.53 11.98 0.00
CA TYR A 183 -5.91 11.97 0.47
C TYR A 183 -6.13 10.93 1.56
N LEU A 184 -5.62 9.70 1.38
CA LEU A 184 -5.69 8.67 2.41
C LEU A 184 -4.88 9.04 3.65
N SER A 185 -3.72 9.70 3.48
CA SER A 185 -2.92 10.20 4.61
C SER A 185 -3.68 11.25 5.41
N ALA A 186 -4.35 12.19 4.75
CA ALA A 186 -5.15 13.23 5.42
C ALA A 186 -6.30 12.62 6.24
N ILE A 187 -6.96 11.57 5.72
CA ILE A 187 -8.05 10.89 6.42
C ILE A 187 -7.53 10.02 7.58
N PHE A 188 -6.56 9.13 7.31
CA PHE A 188 -6.24 8.01 8.20
C PHE A 188 -4.95 8.18 9.01
N LEU A 189 -4.04 9.08 8.62
CA LEU A 189 -2.79 9.31 9.35
C LEU A 189 -2.78 10.64 10.10
N TYR A 190 -3.30 11.70 9.47
CA TYR A 190 -3.34 13.05 10.08
C TYR A 190 -4.67 13.34 10.76
N GLU A 191 -5.72 12.60 10.38
CA GLU A 191 -7.08 12.78 10.88
C GLU A 191 -7.54 14.24 10.75
N ASP A 192 -7.24 14.86 9.58
CA ASP A 192 -7.64 16.24 9.28
C ASP A 192 -9.16 16.37 9.37
N ALA A 193 -9.63 17.16 10.32
CA ALA A 193 -11.04 17.24 10.66
C ALA A 193 -11.94 17.63 9.48
N GLY A 194 -11.46 18.53 8.60
CA GLY A 194 -12.21 18.95 7.42
C GLY A 194 -12.31 17.83 6.38
N VAL A 195 -11.20 17.12 6.16
CA VAL A 195 -11.14 16.00 5.19
C VAL A 195 -11.93 14.80 5.71
N VAL A 196 -11.77 14.44 6.98
CA VAL A 196 -12.51 13.34 7.63
C VAL A 196 -14.02 13.59 7.57
N ALA A 197 -14.48 14.82 7.88
CA ALA A 197 -15.90 15.17 7.81
C ALA A 197 -16.49 15.06 6.38
N ALA A 198 -15.66 15.28 5.35
CA ALA A 198 -16.08 15.20 3.95
C ALA A 198 -15.95 13.79 3.37
N ALA A 199 -15.10 12.92 3.94
CA ALA A 199 -14.74 11.63 3.37
C ALA A 199 -15.89 10.61 3.38
N GLY A 200 -16.78 10.66 4.39
CA GLY A 200 -17.85 9.67 4.55
C GLY A 200 -17.34 8.29 4.95
N SER A 201 -17.94 7.25 4.42
CA SER A 201 -17.53 5.86 4.63
C SER A 201 -16.30 5.49 3.77
N LEU A 202 -15.69 4.34 4.06
CA LEU A 202 -14.62 3.80 3.21
C LEU A 202 -15.09 3.56 1.76
N ASP A 203 -16.33 3.15 1.59
CA ASP A 203 -16.92 2.94 0.25
C ASP A 203 -17.07 4.29 -0.51
N ASP A 204 -17.40 5.37 0.19
CA ASP A 204 -17.44 6.72 -0.40
C ASP A 204 -16.04 7.17 -0.83
N VAL A 205 -15.01 6.90 -0.02
CA VAL A 205 -13.61 7.18 -0.35
C VAL A 205 -13.18 6.40 -1.60
N VAL A 206 -13.44 5.08 -1.65
CA VAL A 206 -13.13 4.22 -2.80
C VAL A 206 -13.85 4.71 -4.05
N SER A 207 -15.14 5.03 -3.95
CA SER A 207 -15.95 5.54 -5.05
C SER A 207 -15.40 6.85 -5.60
N THR A 208 -15.07 7.79 -4.71
CA THR A 208 -14.49 9.10 -5.10
C THR A 208 -13.16 8.94 -5.82
N LEU A 209 -12.24 8.15 -5.24
CA LEU A 209 -10.92 7.92 -5.84
C LEU A 209 -11.02 7.20 -7.18
N THR A 210 -11.91 6.21 -7.29
CA THR A 210 -12.15 5.49 -8.54
C THR A 210 -12.74 6.41 -9.62
N PHE A 211 -13.68 7.26 -9.25
CA PHE A 211 -14.27 8.25 -10.18
C PHE A 211 -13.20 9.19 -10.74
N ILE A 212 -12.35 9.76 -9.89
CA ILE A 212 -11.28 10.66 -10.32
C ILE A 212 -10.29 9.92 -11.22
N TRP A 213 -9.89 8.69 -10.84
CA TRP A 213 -8.98 7.88 -11.60
C TRP A 213 -9.51 7.55 -12.99
N THR A 214 -10.73 7.06 -13.09
CA THR A 214 -11.36 6.71 -14.38
C THR A 214 -11.60 7.93 -15.24
N SER A 215 -12.01 9.06 -14.65
CA SER A 215 -12.21 10.33 -15.36
C SER A 215 -10.91 10.86 -15.98
N ALA A 216 -9.78 10.71 -15.27
CA ALA A 216 -8.48 11.16 -15.78
C ALA A 216 -7.97 10.36 -16.98
N PHE A 217 -8.54 9.20 -17.26
CA PHE A 217 -8.20 8.33 -18.37
C PHE A 217 -9.39 8.07 -19.32
N ALA A 218 -10.44 8.87 -19.24
CA ALA A 218 -11.64 8.69 -20.07
C ALA A 218 -11.40 8.86 -21.58
N ASP A 219 -10.35 9.62 -21.95
CA ASP A 219 -9.92 9.85 -23.34
C ASP A 219 -9.13 8.69 -23.95
N ILE A 220 -8.93 7.60 -23.21
CA ILE A 220 -8.20 6.41 -23.68
C ILE A 220 -9.15 5.40 -24.34
N ALA A 221 -10.42 5.35 -23.91
CA ALA A 221 -11.40 4.43 -24.48
C ALA A 221 -11.51 4.64 -26.00
N PRO A 222 -11.51 3.57 -26.82
CA PRO A 222 -11.81 3.72 -28.24
C PRO A 222 -13.15 4.44 -28.36
N ALA A 223 -13.21 5.47 -29.21
CA ALA A 223 -14.49 6.11 -29.52
C ALA A 223 -15.48 5.00 -29.86
N ALA A 224 -16.60 4.94 -29.16
CA ALA A 224 -17.67 4.01 -29.48
C ALA A 224 -17.94 4.18 -30.97
N GLU A 225 -17.82 3.10 -31.75
CA GLU A 225 -18.16 3.13 -33.16
C GLU A 225 -19.57 3.71 -33.25
N SER A 226 -19.68 4.90 -33.75
CA SER A 226 -20.95 5.51 -34.09
C SER A 226 -21.57 4.58 -35.12
N THR A 227 -22.47 3.72 -34.68
CA THR A 227 -23.29 2.88 -35.56
C THR A 227 -24.05 3.88 -36.45
N SER A 228 -23.45 4.13 -37.60
CA SER A 228 -24.13 4.87 -38.70
C SER A 228 -25.28 3.98 -39.13
N ALA A 229 -26.46 4.28 -38.59
CA ALA A 229 -27.70 3.87 -39.20
C ALA A 229 -27.86 4.67 -40.49
N ALA A 230 -27.28 4.11 -41.55
CA ALA A 230 -27.60 4.54 -42.91
C ALA A 230 -28.51 3.48 -43.52
N GLY A 231 -29.66 3.86 -43.93
CA GLY A 231 -30.49 3.03 -44.80
C GLY A 231 -31.91 3.41 -44.71
#